data_037a986749c814eb9375aba04cb7da8f
#
_entry.id   037a986749c814eb9375aba04cb7da8f
#
_cell.length_a   1.000
_cell.length_b   1.000
_cell.length_c   1.000
_cell.angle_alpha   90.00
_cell.angle_beta   90.00
_cell.angle_gamma   90.00
#
_symmetry.space_group_name_H-M   'P 1'
#
loop_
_entity.id
_entity.type
_entity.pdbx_description
1 polymer ?
#
loop_
_entity_poly.entity_id
_entity_poly.type
_entity_poly.pdbx_seq_one_letter_code
_entity_poly.pdbx_strand_id
1 'polypeptide(L)'
;MTKFIFVTGGVVSSLGKGLAAASIGCLLEARGLKVTLQKLDPYINVDPGTMSPFQHGEVFVTDDGAETDLDLGHYERFTHADLSQSNNWTTGRIYLSVINKERHGDYLGKTIQVIPHITNEIKDAIRAVADGPDVVIVEVGGTVGDIESLPFLESIRQMGNEVGRGNALFIHLTLVPFIAASGELKSKPTQHSVKELREIGIQPDILLCRCDRPLPKDMKEKIALFCNVREEEVITAQDVETIYEVPLMFARQGLDDMIVKKLSLQAAERDLRRWSELVETIKKPDATVSIGIIGKYVELEDSYKSLHEALVHGGVANRVGVQIRWIESEDLMDDPNWEERLRDFDAILVPGGFGKRGISGMLRAINYARRERTPYFGICLGMQCATVEFARNVCGLEGADSTEFDDDTSHPVIFKLRDLIGVESMGGTMRLGAYPCKLQPGSLAERVYGAQAISERHRHRYEFNPRYEDELGGRGLVFSGKSPDGKFVEIVELQDHPWFLGCQFHPEFKSKPLDPHPLFVSFIRAAYENRMRDQATGDRAETSAPPDGRDDREWKIGASSD
;
A
#
# COMPACT_ATOMS: atom_id res chain seq x y z
N MET A 1 -24.05 -15.66 -12.64
CA MET A 1 -23.43 -16.45 -11.55
C MET A 1 -21.97 -16.02 -11.48
N THR A 2 -21.56 -15.54 -10.33
CA THR A 2 -20.20 -15.07 -10.06
C THR A 2 -19.18 -16.19 -10.26
N LYS A 3 -18.07 -15.90 -10.90
CA LYS A 3 -16.95 -16.80 -11.12
C LYS A 3 -15.85 -16.57 -10.09
N PHE A 4 -15.07 -17.60 -9.80
CA PHE A 4 -14.01 -17.54 -8.80
C PHE A 4 -12.65 -17.84 -9.43
N ILE A 5 -11.66 -17.02 -9.12
CA ILE A 5 -10.25 -17.26 -9.46
C ILE A 5 -9.50 -17.40 -8.15
N PHE A 6 -8.90 -18.55 -7.92
CA PHE A 6 -8.07 -18.81 -6.74
C PHE A 6 -6.61 -18.68 -7.12
N VAL A 7 -5.92 -17.71 -6.49
CA VAL A 7 -4.49 -17.46 -6.69
C VAL A 7 -3.73 -18.05 -5.52
N THR A 8 -2.87 -19.02 -5.79
CA THR A 8 -1.99 -19.66 -4.81
C THR A 8 -0.53 -19.45 -5.20
N GLY A 9 0.39 -19.62 -4.26
CA GLY A 9 1.81 -19.51 -4.56
C GLY A 9 2.63 -20.56 -3.83
N GLY A 10 3.78 -20.86 -4.39
CA GLY A 10 4.69 -21.84 -3.81
C GLY A 10 6.14 -21.44 -4.01
N VAL A 11 7.04 -22.23 -3.42
CA VAL A 11 8.49 -22.11 -3.44
C VAL A 11 9.02 -21.13 -2.37
N VAL A 12 8.63 -19.84 -2.42
CA VAL A 12 9.09 -18.80 -1.49
C VAL A 12 7.98 -17.79 -1.20
N SER A 13 8.08 -17.09 -0.07
CA SER A 13 7.29 -15.91 0.24
C SER A 13 7.65 -14.75 -0.70
N SER A 14 6.91 -13.66 -0.66
CA SER A 14 7.15 -12.45 -1.47
C SER A 14 7.29 -12.70 -2.98
N LEU A 15 6.65 -13.76 -3.48
CA LEU A 15 6.68 -14.14 -4.90
C LEU A 15 5.88 -13.18 -5.80
N GLY A 16 5.04 -12.31 -5.20
CA GLY A 16 4.23 -11.33 -5.91
C GLY A 16 2.80 -11.81 -6.23
N LYS A 17 2.21 -12.66 -5.37
CA LYS A 17 0.82 -13.12 -5.52
C LYS A 17 -0.18 -11.96 -5.56
N GLY A 18 -0.05 -11.00 -4.62
CA GLY A 18 -0.92 -9.83 -4.54
C GLY A 18 -0.89 -9.00 -5.81
N LEU A 19 0.31 -8.72 -6.32
CA LEU A 19 0.49 -8.01 -7.58
C LEU A 19 -0.07 -8.79 -8.79
N ALA A 20 0.10 -10.11 -8.81
CA ALA A 20 -0.46 -10.95 -9.86
C ALA A 20 -2.00 -10.95 -9.82
N ALA A 21 -2.60 -11.08 -8.62
CA ALA A 21 -4.04 -11.02 -8.41
C ALA A 21 -4.61 -9.64 -8.83
N ALA A 22 -3.98 -8.55 -8.39
CA ALA A 22 -4.32 -7.19 -8.78
C ALA A 22 -4.24 -6.96 -10.29
N SER A 23 -3.16 -7.48 -10.93
CA SER A 23 -2.97 -7.38 -12.38
C SER A 23 -4.03 -8.16 -13.17
N ILE A 24 -4.45 -9.34 -12.69
CA ILE A 24 -5.56 -10.10 -13.25
C ILE A 24 -6.86 -9.30 -13.13
N GLY A 25 -7.10 -8.69 -11.96
CA GLY A 25 -8.25 -7.80 -11.73
C GLY A 25 -8.28 -6.64 -12.75
N CYS A 26 -7.17 -5.93 -12.91
CA CYS A 26 -6.99 -4.86 -13.88
C CYS A 26 -7.33 -5.33 -15.32
N LEU A 27 -6.83 -6.49 -15.73
CA LEU A 27 -7.08 -7.04 -17.06
C LEU A 27 -8.55 -7.39 -17.30
N LEU A 28 -9.23 -7.92 -16.29
CA LEU A 28 -10.65 -8.26 -16.39
C LEU A 28 -11.53 -7.00 -16.39
N GLU A 29 -11.18 -5.98 -15.60
CA GLU A 29 -11.86 -4.68 -15.66
C GLU A 29 -11.65 -3.97 -17.00
N ALA A 30 -10.45 -4.08 -17.61
CA ALA A 30 -10.18 -3.57 -18.94
C ALA A 30 -11.03 -4.23 -20.04
N ARG A 31 -11.74 -5.31 -19.70
CA ARG A 31 -12.73 -5.99 -20.54
C ARG A 31 -14.19 -5.73 -20.12
N GLY A 32 -14.40 -4.76 -19.24
CA GLY A 32 -15.72 -4.34 -18.78
C GLY A 32 -16.36 -5.27 -17.73
N LEU A 33 -15.61 -6.18 -17.13
CA LEU A 33 -16.08 -7.07 -16.07
C LEU A 33 -15.98 -6.37 -14.70
N LYS A 34 -16.95 -6.63 -13.83
CA LYS A 34 -16.89 -6.20 -12.43
C LYS A 34 -16.12 -7.23 -11.63
N VAL A 35 -15.05 -6.80 -10.97
CA VAL A 35 -14.23 -7.67 -10.15
C VAL A 35 -14.21 -7.22 -8.70
N THR A 36 -14.00 -8.15 -7.78
CA THR A 36 -13.54 -7.88 -6.42
C THR A 36 -12.41 -8.84 -6.07
N LEU A 37 -11.59 -8.45 -5.12
CA LEU A 37 -10.47 -9.25 -4.66
C LEU A 37 -10.60 -9.53 -3.16
N GLN A 38 -10.12 -10.69 -2.73
CA GLN A 38 -10.11 -11.06 -1.32
C GLN A 38 -8.77 -11.72 -0.95
N LYS A 39 -8.24 -11.32 0.18
CA LYS A 39 -7.03 -11.86 0.78
C LYS A 39 -7.37 -12.82 1.91
N LEU A 40 -6.74 -13.99 1.90
CA LEU A 40 -6.79 -14.98 2.97
C LEU A 40 -5.38 -15.15 3.55
N ASP A 41 -5.16 -14.68 4.77
CA ASP A 41 -3.85 -14.69 5.42
C ASP A 41 -3.72 -15.81 6.45
N PRO A 42 -2.68 -16.66 6.37
CA PRO A 42 -2.57 -17.84 7.23
C PRO A 42 -2.06 -17.55 8.64
N TYR A 43 -1.71 -16.32 8.99
CA TYR A 43 -1.27 -15.99 10.35
C TYR A 43 -2.43 -15.95 11.36
N ILE A 44 -2.08 -16.14 12.67
CA ILE A 44 -3.07 -16.24 13.78
C ILE A 44 -3.47 -14.87 14.34
N ASN A 45 -2.84 -13.79 13.95
CA ASN A 45 -3.31 -12.45 14.33
C ASN A 45 -4.74 -12.24 13.83
N VAL A 46 -5.58 -11.59 14.62
CA VAL A 46 -6.97 -11.29 14.22
C VAL A 46 -6.99 -10.28 13.08
N ASP A 47 -6.10 -9.29 13.14
CA ASP A 47 -5.83 -8.29 12.12
C ASP A 47 -4.34 -7.89 12.17
N PRO A 48 -3.79 -7.19 11.16
CA PRO A 48 -2.39 -6.77 11.14
C PRO A 48 -2.10 -5.50 11.94
N GLY A 49 -3.10 -4.86 12.56
CA GLY A 49 -2.97 -3.54 13.20
C GLY A 49 -1.93 -3.46 14.32
N THR A 50 -1.61 -4.58 14.97
CA THR A 50 -0.59 -4.68 16.03
C THR A 50 0.73 -5.28 15.56
N MET A 51 0.83 -5.64 14.29
CA MET A 51 2.05 -6.25 13.73
C MET A 51 3.13 -5.20 13.50
N SER A 52 4.38 -5.63 13.57
CA SER A 52 5.52 -4.76 13.28
C SER A 52 5.62 -4.50 11.78
N PRO A 53 5.69 -3.23 11.34
CA PRO A 53 5.93 -2.91 9.93
C PRO A 53 7.22 -3.52 9.37
N PHE A 54 8.22 -3.77 10.22
CA PHE A 54 9.46 -4.44 9.82
C PHE A 54 9.29 -5.91 9.41
N GLN A 55 8.21 -6.55 9.83
CA GLN A 55 7.96 -7.97 9.53
C GLN A 55 6.89 -8.18 8.45
N HIS A 56 5.92 -7.28 8.37
CA HIS A 56 4.73 -7.45 7.53
C HIS A 56 4.50 -6.31 6.53
N GLY A 57 5.37 -5.28 6.55
CA GLY A 57 5.18 -4.10 5.73
C GLY A 57 4.09 -3.18 6.26
N GLU A 58 3.54 -2.36 5.38
CA GLU A 58 2.51 -1.37 5.69
C GLU A 58 1.19 -2.02 6.12
N VAL A 59 0.55 -1.43 7.12
CA VAL A 59 -0.84 -1.74 7.45
C VAL A 59 -1.74 -0.83 6.62
N PHE A 60 -2.42 -1.40 5.64
CA PHE A 60 -3.35 -0.67 4.78
C PHE A 60 -4.71 -0.53 5.47
N VAL A 61 -5.37 0.64 5.33
CA VAL A 61 -6.66 0.91 5.96
C VAL A 61 -7.72 1.16 4.90
N THR A 62 -8.85 0.45 5.00
CA THR A 62 -10.02 0.60 4.14
C THR A 62 -10.95 1.73 4.62
N ASP A 63 -11.93 2.12 3.80
CA ASP A 63 -12.89 3.18 4.16
C ASP A 63 -13.74 2.82 5.39
N ASP A 64 -14.06 1.54 5.59
CA ASP A 64 -14.80 1.04 6.76
C ASP A 64 -13.92 0.86 8.01
N GLY A 65 -12.64 1.22 7.95
CA GLY A 65 -11.71 1.22 9.08
C GLY A 65 -11.08 -0.14 9.37
N ALA A 66 -11.12 -1.08 8.45
CA ALA A 66 -10.37 -2.32 8.61
C ALA A 66 -8.86 -2.07 8.42
N GLU A 67 -8.06 -2.54 9.39
CA GLU A 67 -6.62 -2.66 9.25
C GLU A 67 -6.33 -3.97 8.52
N THR A 68 -5.63 -3.90 7.40
CA THR A 68 -5.48 -5.00 6.46
C THR A 68 -4.03 -5.16 5.98
N ASP A 69 -3.76 -6.29 5.33
CA ASP A 69 -2.48 -6.54 4.66
C ASP A 69 -2.23 -5.54 3.52
N LEU A 70 -0.96 -5.24 3.24
CA LEU A 70 -0.52 -4.31 2.19
C LEU A 70 -1.01 -4.68 0.78
N ASP A 71 -1.31 -5.96 0.54
CA ASP A 71 -1.81 -6.43 -0.76
C ASP A 71 -3.16 -5.79 -1.12
N LEU A 72 -4.00 -5.40 -0.13
CA LEU A 72 -5.23 -4.68 -0.41
C LEU A 72 -4.95 -3.32 -1.06
N GLY A 73 -3.85 -2.68 -0.71
CA GLY A 73 -3.37 -1.47 -1.40
C GLY A 73 -3.06 -1.74 -2.89
N HIS A 74 -2.45 -2.88 -3.22
CA HIS A 74 -2.26 -3.28 -4.62
C HIS A 74 -3.60 -3.49 -5.31
N TYR A 75 -4.56 -4.16 -4.67
CA TYR A 75 -5.88 -4.40 -5.26
C TYR A 75 -6.59 -3.08 -5.60
N GLU A 76 -6.66 -2.12 -4.68
CA GLU A 76 -7.29 -0.82 -4.92
C GLU A 76 -6.56 0.03 -5.95
N ARG A 77 -5.22 -0.04 -6.02
CA ARG A 77 -4.45 0.71 -7.02
C ARG A 77 -4.65 0.19 -8.44
N PHE A 78 -4.87 -1.13 -8.60
CA PHE A 78 -4.98 -1.77 -9.91
C PHE A 78 -6.42 -1.91 -10.39
N THR A 79 -7.42 -1.77 -9.50
CA THR A 79 -8.84 -1.97 -9.81
C THR A 79 -9.70 -0.83 -9.29
N HIS A 80 -10.98 -0.86 -9.68
CA HIS A 80 -12.01 0.04 -9.14
C HIS A 80 -12.82 -0.62 -8.02
N ALA A 81 -12.39 -1.78 -7.53
CA ALA A 81 -13.07 -2.47 -6.43
C ALA A 81 -13.02 -1.62 -5.16
N ASP A 82 -14.17 -1.46 -4.52
CA ASP A 82 -14.28 -0.89 -3.17
C ASP A 82 -14.06 -2.03 -2.16
N LEU A 83 -12.95 -1.98 -1.45
CA LEU A 83 -12.59 -3.02 -0.50
C LEU A 83 -13.00 -2.63 0.93
N SER A 84 -13.34 -3.65 1.70
CA SER A 84 -13.81 -3.54 3.08
C SER A 84 -13.18 -4.62 3.96
N GLN A 85 -13.53 -4.63 5.23
CA GLN A 85 -13.12 -5.72 6.14
C GLN A 85 -13.51 -7.12 5.66
N SER A 86 -14.49 -7.25 4.76
CA SER A 86 -14.88 -8.54 4.17
C SER A 86 -13.88 -9.05 3.14
N ASN A 87 -12.98 -8.20 2.68
CA ASN A 87 -11.98 -8.54 1.67
C ASN A 87 -10.65 -9.02 2.26
N ASN A 88 -10.47 -8.98 3.59
CA ASN A 88 -9.30 -9.55 4.25
C ASN A 88 -9.71 -10.45 5.42
N TRP A 89 -9.31 -11.71 5.38
CA TRP A 89 -9.56 -12.69 6.42
C TRP A 89 -8.28 -13.39 6.84
N THR A 90 -8.01 -13.36 8.14
CA THR A 90 -6.88 -14.07 8.75
C THR A 90 -7.32 -15.40 9.36
N THR A 91 -6.40 -16.33 9.53
CA THR A 91 -6.66 -17.55 10.32
C THR A 91 -7.21 -17.20 11.70
N GLY A 92 -6.60 -16.19 12.37
CA GLY A 92 -7.06 -15.76 13.70
C GLY A 92 -8.51 -15.30 13.72
N ARG A 93 -8.92 -14.48 12.76
CA ARG A 93 -10.31 -14.01 12.63
C ARG A 93 -11.29 -15.17 12.37
N ILE A 94 -10.94 -16.11 11.48
CA ILE A 94 -11.76 -17.29 11.17
C ILE A 94 -11.94 -18.16 12.42
N TYR A 95 -10.85 -18.50 13.11
CA TYR A 95 -10.91 -19.35 14.29
C TYR A 95 -11.65 -18.65 15.43
N LEU A 96 -11.42 -17.36 15.66
CA LEU A 96 -12.15 -16.58 16.67
C LEU A 96 -13.65 -16.59 16.40
N SER A 97 -14.08 -16.44 15.15
CA SER A 97 -15.49 -16.51 14.76
C SER A 97 -16.09 -17.88 15.11
N VAL A 98 -15.44 -18.97 14.73
CA VAL A 98 -15.91 -20.33 15.01
C VAL A 98 -15.94 -20.62 16.50
N ILE A 99 -14.91 -20.20 17.27
CA ILE A 99 -14.87 -20.37 18.73
C ILE A 99 -16.01 -19.58 19.39
N ASN A 100 -16.25 -18.34 18.97
CA ASN A 100 -17.36 -17.55 19.50
C ASN A 100 -18.72 -18.19 19.21
N LYS A 101 -18.96 -18.70 18.00
CA LYS A 101 -20.17 -19.46 17.64
C LYS A 101 -20.33 -20.71 18.50
N GLU A 102 -19.24 -21.44 18.77
CA GLU A 102 -19.26 -22.58 19.68
C GLU A 102 -19.68 -22.17 21.09
N ARG A 103 -19.06 -21.13 21.65
CA ARG A 103 -19.38 -20.62 23.01
C ARG A 103 -20.79 -20.09 23.14
N HIS A 104 -21.39 -19.55 22.07
CA HIS A 104 -22.81 -19.13 22.02
C HIS A 104 -23.78 -20.29 21.84
N GLY A 105 -23.29 -21.52 21.51
CA GLY A 105 -24.13 -22.71 21.35
C GLY A 105 -24.70 -22.90 19.95
N ASP A 106 -24.23 -22.18 18.95
CA ASP A 106 -24.77 -22.22 17.57
C ASP A 106 -24.61 -23.60 16.94
N TYR A 107 -23.68 -24.42 17.43
CA TYR A 107 -23.46 -25.79 16.94
C TYR A 107 -24.22 -26.86 17.72
N LEU A 108 -25.07 -26.50 18.67
CA LEU A 108 -25.95 -27.40 19.39
C LEU A 108 -25.21 -28.60 20.03
N GLY A 109 -24.04 -28.38 20.63
CA GLY A 109 -23.23 -29.40 21.31
C GLY A 109 -22.51 -30.39 20.40
N LYS A 110 -22.41 -30.13 19.11
CA LYS A 110 -21.59 -30.91 18.16
C LYS A 110 -20.11 -30.74 18.45
N THR A 111 -19.32 -31.77 18.14
CA THR A 111 -17.86 -31.66 18.12
C THR A 111 -17.42 -30.78 16.97
N ILE A 112 -16.69 -29.71 17.27
CA ILE A 112 -16.20 -28.74 16.27
C ILE A 112 -14.81 -29.17 15.81
N GLN A 113 -14.63 -29.23 14.48
CA GLN A 113 -13.40 -29.69 13.82
C GLN A 113 -13.01 -28.71 12.69
N VAL A 114 -11.76 -28.81 12.22
CA VAL A 114 -11.30 -27.98 11.08
C VAL A 114 -12.19 -28.24 9.87
N ILE A 115 -12.44 -29.51 9.53
CA ILE A 115 -13.41 -29.92 8.52
C ILE A 115 -14.64 -30.48 9.26
N PRO A 116 -15.87 -29.97 9.09
CA PRO A 116 -16.24 -28.92 8.10
C PRO A 116 -16.31 -27.51 8.67
N HIS A 117 -16.10 -27.25 9.97
CA HIS A 117 -16.54 -26.00 10.59
C HIS A 117 -15.65 -24.81 10.21
N ILE A 118 -14.32 -24.94 10.28
CA ILE A 118 -13.37 -23.91 9.83
C ILE A 118 -13.45 -23.76 8.31
N THR A 119 -13.49 -24.86 7.55
CA THR A 119 -13.58 -24.78 6.09
C THR A 119 -14.89 -24.16 5.61
N ASN A 120 -16.01 -24.39 6.30
CA ASN A 120 -17.27 -23.72 5.98
C ASN A 120 -17.19 -22.21 6.27
N GLU A 121 -16.63 -21.82 7.43
CA GLU A 121 -16.45 -20.40 7.76
C GLU A 121 -15.61 -19.67 6.71
N ILE A 122 -14.54 -20.27 6.22
CA ILE A 122 -13.71 -19.72 5.13
C ILE A 122 -14.53 -19.60 3.84
N LYS A 123 -15.29 -20.66 3.47
CA LYS A 123 -16.13 -20.61 2.26
C LYS A 123 -17.24 -19.57 2.35
N ASP A 124 -17.82 -19.39 3.55
CA ASP A 124 -18.84 -18.37 3.79
C ASP A 124 -18.24 -16.96 3.70
N ALA A 125 -17.00 -16.76 4.19
CA ALA A 125 -16.25 -15.52 3.99
C ALA A 125 -15.98 -15.22 2.51
N ILE A 126 -15.65 -16.23 1.71
CA ILE A 126 -15.47 -16.07 0.25
C ILE A 126 -16.80 -15.71 -0.43
N ARG A 127 -17.90 -16.34 -0.05
CA ARG A 127 -19.23 -16.06 -0.62
C ARG A 127 -19.75 -14.67 -0.25
N ALA A 128 -19.35 -14.14 0.93
CA ALA A 128 -19.82 -12.83 1.40
C ALA A 128 -19.45 -11.68 0.46
N VAL A 129 -18.38 -11.81 -0.34
CA VAL A 129 -17.96 -10.79 -1.32
C VAL A 129 -18.40 -11.12 -2.75
N ALA A 130 -19.21 -12.18 -2.94
CA ALA A 130 -19.60 -12.66 -4.28
C ALA A 130 -20.93 -12.09 -4.79
N ASP A 131 -21.59 -11.21 -4.04
CA ASP A 131 -22.83 -10.57 -4.48
C ASP A 131 -22.51 -9.30 -5.28
N GLY A 132 -22.83 -9.33 -6.56
CA GLY A 132 -22.67 -8.20 -7.48
C GLY A 132 -21.50 -8.25 -8.46
N PRO A 133 -20.29 -8.75 -8.12
CA PRO A 133 -19.21 -8.89 -9.11
C PRO A 133 -19.42 -10.06 -10.07
N ASP A 134 -18.85 -9.92 -11.29
CA ASP A 134 -18.79 -11.02 -12.27
C ASP A 134 -17.73 -12.05 -11.87
N VAL A 135 -16.63 -11.56 -11.27
CA VAL A 135 -15.49 -12.39 -10.85
C VAL A 135 -15.01 -11.98 -9.45
N VAL A 136 -14.80 -12.98 -8.60
CA VAL A 136 -14.09 -12.85 -7.31
C VAL A 136 -12.71 -13.47 -7.47
N ILE A 137 -11.66 -12.70 -7.19
CA ILE A 137 -10.28 -13.18 -7.17
C ILE A 137 -9.88 -13.36 -5.71
N VAL A 138 -9.60 -14.61 -5.31
CA VAL A 138 -9.21 -14.96 -3.94
C VAL A 138 -7.73 -15.29 -3.93
N GLU A 139 -6.94 -14.48 -3.26
CA GLU A 139 -5.53 -14.75 -3.03
C GLU A 139 -5.34 -15.50 -1.71
N VAL A 140 -4.69 -16.65 -1.78
CA VAL A 140 -4.30 -17.41 -0.60
C VAL A 140 -2.86 -17.03 -0.20
N GLY A 141 -2.71 -16.42 0.96
CA GLY A 141 -1.43 -16.08 1.57
C GLY A 141 -0.61 -17.31 1.96
N GLY A 142 0.66 -17.08 2.28
CA GLY A 142 1.61 -18.15 2.59
C GLY A 142 2.09 -18.92 1.36
N THR A 143 2.74 -20.04 1.62
CA THR A 143 3.36 -20.89 0.59
C THR A 143 2.67 -22.27 0.60
N VAL A 144 2.38 -22.80 -0.59
CA VAL A 144 1.85 -24.16 -0.69
C VAL A 144 2.88 -25.16 -0.15
N GLY A 145 2.45 -25.96 0.82
CA GLY A 145 3.31 -26.84 1.63
C GLY A 145 3.43 -26.41 3.10
N ASP A 146 3.12 -25.14 3.40
CA ASP A 146 3.08 -24.66 4.79
C ASP A 146 1.83 -25.18 5.53
N ILE A 147 2.02 -25.55 6.79
CA ILE A 147 0.96 -26.13 7.64
C ILE A 147 -0.20 -25.14 7.82
N GLU A 148 0.12 -23.88 8.06
CA GLU A 148 -0.83 -22.81 8.32
C GLU A 148 -1.75 -22.49 7.14
N SER A 149 -1.34 -22.78 5.91
CA SER A 149 -2.14 -22.53 4.70
C SER A 149 -3.15 -23.65 4.40
N LEU A 150 -3.01 -24.83 5.01
CA LEU A 150 -3.81 -26.01 4.69
C LEU A 150 -5.33 -25.81 4.82
N PRO A 151 -5.87 -25.15 5.87
CA PRO A 151 -7.33 -24.93 5.96
C PRO A 151 -7.88 -24.09 4.81
N PHE A 152 -7.11 -23.07 4.35
CA PHE A 152 -7.50 -22.24 3.21
C PHE A 152 -7.45 -23.05 1.90
N LEU A 153 -6.37 -23.80 1.66
CA LEU A 153 -6.22 -24.62 0.47
C LEU A 153 -7.32 -25.68 0.37
N GLU A 154 -7.64 -26.35 1.50
CA GLU A 154 -8.75 -27.30 1.56
C GLU A 154 -10.11 -26.62 1.26
N SER A 155 -10.30 -25.39 1.77
CA SER A 155 -11.55 -24.64 1.57
C SER A 155 -11.75 -24.25 0.12
N ILE A 156 -10.70 -23.76 -0.57
CA ILE A 156 -10.81 -23.42 -2.00
C ILE A 156 -10.95 -24.67 -2.89
N ARG A 157 -10.35 -25.81 -2.49
CA ARG A 157 -10.57 -27.09 -3.16
C ARG A 157 -12.05 -27.51 -3.08
N GLN A 158 -12.64 -27.45 -1.88
CA GLN A 158 -14.06 -27.73 -1.67
C GLN A 158 -14.93 -26.75 -2.47
N MET A 159 -14.62 -25.45 -2.41
CA MET A 159 -15.35 -24.40 -3.12
C MET A 159 -15.36 -24.66 -4.64
N GLY A 160 -14.21 -25.03 -5.22
CA GLY A 160 -14.10 -25.36 -6.65
C GLY A 160 -15.00 -26.53 -7.05
N ASN A 161 -15.15 -27.55 -6.18
CA ASN A 161 -16.07 -28.66 -6.41
C ASN A 161 -17.55 -28.24 -6.27
N GLU A 162 -17.86 -27.39 -5.28
CA GLU A 162 -19.23 -26.92 -5.02
C GLU A 162 -19.78 -26.02 -6.12
N VAL A 163 -18.96 -25.08 -6.62
CA VAL A 163 -19.40 -24.17 -7.70
C VAL A 163 -19.37 -24.84 -9.08
N GLY A 164 -18.63 -25.93 -9.21
CA GLY A 164 -18.54 -26.75 -10.41
C GLY A 164 -17.54 -26.24 -11.46
N ARG A 165 -17.18 -27.13 -12.37
CA ARG A 165 -16.25 -26.84 -13.46
C ARG A 165 -16.73 -25.69 -14.34
N GLY A 166 -15.83 -24.77 -14.71
CA GLY A 166 -16.15 -23.56 -15.48
C GLY A 166 -16.66 -22.39 -14.66
N ASN A 167 -16.77 -22.55 -13.31
CA ASN A 167 -17.10 -21.46 -12.38
C ASN A 167 -15.94 -21.17 -11.40
N ALA A 168 -14.92 -22.03 -11.36
CA ALA A 168 -13.69 -21.82 -10.59
C ALA A 168 -12.48 -22.04 -11.50
N LEU A 169 -11.42 -21.24 -11.28
CA LEU A 169 -10.13 -21.30 -11.96
C LEU A 169 -9.03 -21.24 -10.93
N PHE A 170 -8.03 -22.12 -11.01
CA PHE A 170 -6.88 -22.16 -10.12
C PHE A 170 -5.64 -21.67 -10.84
N ILE A 171 -5.09 -20.55 -10.39
CA ILE A 171 -3.83 -19.97 -10.87
C ILE A 171 -2.77 -20.16 -9.81
N HIS A 172 -1.63 -20.73 -10.20
CA HIS A 172 -0.55 -20.98 -9.27
C HIS A 172 0.71 -20.25 -9.68
N LEU A 173 1.20 -19.37 -8.79
CA LEU A 173 2.43 -18.61 -8.97
C LEU A 173 3.61 -19.40 -8.42
N THR A 174 4.67 -19.54 -9.22
CA THR A 174 5.87 -20.32 -8.88
C THR A 174 7.15 -19.56 -9.28
N LEU A 175 8.30 -20.05 -8.83
CA LEU A 175 9.61 -19.50 -9.15
C LEU A 175 10.36 -20.43 -10.12
N VAL A 176 10.93 -19.85 -11.17
CA VAL A 176 11.90 -20.50 -12.08
C VAL A 176 13.23 -19.75 -11.98
N PRO A 177 14.06 -20.09 -10.97
CA PRO A 177 15.30 -19.37 -10.73
C PRO A 177 16.34 -19.63 -11.80
N PHE A 178 17.13 -18.62 -12.12
CA PHE A 178 18.38 -18.75 -12.86
C PHE A 178 19.53 -19.01 -11.89
N ILE A 179 20.25 -20.09 -12.11
CA ILE A 179 21.43 -20.44 -11.32
C ILE A 179 22.67 -19.96 -12.05
N ALA A 180 23.24 -18.85 -11.61
CA ALA A 180 24.39 -18.22 -12.25
C ALA A 180 25.60 -19.17 -12.41
N ALA A 181 25.86 -20.02 -11.41
CA ALA A 181 26.96 -20.97 -11.44
C ALA A 181 26.85 -22.03 -12.55
N SER A 182 25.62 -22.40 -12.95
CA SER A 182 25.38 -23.37 -14.05
C SER A 182 24.93 -22.70 -15.35
N GLY A 183 24.64 -21.39 -15.33
CA GLY A 183 24.15 -20.66 -16.50
C GLY A 183 22.76 -21.11 -16.99
N GLU A 184 21.92 -21.66 -16.10
CA GLU A 184 20.65 -22.28 -16.50
C GLU A 184 19.47 -21.89 -15.63
N LEU A 185 18.28 -21.81 -16.24
CA LEU A 185 17.00 -21.78 -15.54
C LEU A 185 16.65 -23.17 -14.99
N LYS A 186 16.06 -23.23 -13.80
CA LYS A 186 15.70 -24.47 -13.12
C LYS A 186 14.18 -24.58 -12.89
N SER A 187 13.55 -25.58 -13.55
CA SER A 187 12.10 -25.85 -13.40
C SER A 187 11.75 -26.72 -12.18
N LYS A 188 12.73 -27.25 -11.45
CA LYS A 188 12.48 -28.15 -10.32
C LYS A 188 11.66 -27.51 -9.19
N PRO A 189 11.90 -26.26 -8.76
CA PRO A 189 11.07 -25.62 -7.72
C PRO A 189 9.60 -25.56 -8.14
N THR A 190 9.31 -25.16 -9.38
CA THR A 190 7.95 -25.15 -9.95
C THR A 190 7.31 -26.54 -9.93
N GLN A 191 8.04 -27.59 -10.38
CA GLN A 191 7.52 -28.97 -10.39
C GLN A 191 7.17 -29.47 -8.98
N HIS A 192 8.00 -29.15 -7.98
CA HIS A 192 7.76 -29.54 -6.59
C HIS A 192 6.55 -28.79 -6.03
N SER A 193 6.47 -27.49 -6.22
CA SER A 193 5.35 -26.68 -5.73
C SER A 193 4.00 -27.14 -6.31
N VAL A 194 3.95 -27.42 -7.61
CA VAL A 194 2.73 -27.97 -8.26
C VAL A 194 2.43 -29.37 -7.74
N LYS A 195 3.44 -30.21 -7.45
CA LYS A 195 3.24 -31.53 -6.87
C LYS A 195 2.56 -31.42 -5.49
N GLU A 196 3.05 -30.55 -4.60
CA GLU A 196 2.44 -30.30 -3.29
C GLU A 196 0.98 -29.84 -3.42
N LEU A 197 0.69 -28.91 -4.32
CA LEU A 197 -0.68 -28.43 -4.58
C LEU A 197 -1.60 -29.57 -5.05
N ARG A 198 -1.08 -30.46 -5.91
CA ARG A 198 -1.83 -31.63 -6.41
C ARG A 198 -2.05 -32.68 -5.32
N GLU A 199 -1.16 -32.85 -4.35
CA GLU A 199 -1.34 -33.74 -3.20
C GLU A 199 -2.51 -33.30 -2.33
N ILE A 200 -2.82 -31.98 -2.27
CA ILE A 200 -4.01 -31.44 -1.62
C ILE A 200 -5.29 -31.69 -2.47
N GLY A 201 -5.13 -32.04 -3.74
CA GLY A 201 -6.24 -32.29 -4.68
C GLY A 201 -6.60 -31.09 -5.55
N ILE A 202 -5.71 -30.11 -5.69
CA ILE A 202 -5.87 -28.96 -6.59
C ILE A 202 -4.95 -29.12 -7.79
N GLN A 203 -5.52 -29.21 -9.00
CA GLN A 203 -4.79 -29.11 -10.26
C GLN A 203 -4.82 -27.65 -10.71
N PRO A 204 -3.69 -26.96 -10.86
CA PRO A 204 -3.69 -25.61 -11.41
C PRO A 204 -4.13 -25.62 -12.87
N ASP A 205 -4.89 -24.60 -13.25
CA ASP A 205 -5.33 -24.36 -14.63
C ASP A 205 -4.34 -23.51 -15.41
N ILE A 206 -3.63 -22.61 -14.72
CA ILE A 206 -2.64 -21.70 -15.28
C ILE A 206 -1.47 -21.58 -14.29
N LEU A 207 -0.26 -21.56 -14.81
CA LEU A 207 0.96 -21.32 -14.05
C LEU A 207 1.52 -19.93 -14.40
N LEU A 208 1.76 -19.12 -13.37
CA LEU A 208 2.54 -17.89 -13.50
C LEU A 208 3.95 -18.20 -12.99
N CYS A 209 4.92 -18.22 -13.89
CA CYS A 209 6.31 -18.57 -13.58
C CYS A 209 7.15 -17.31 -13.44
N ARG A 210 7.40 -16.88 -12.17
CA ARG A 210 8.29 -15.75 -11.89
C ARG A 210 9.73 -16.10 -12.26
N CYS A 211 10.41 -15.18 -12.93
CA CYS A 211 11.79 -15.32 -13.38
C CYS A 211 12.38 -13.94 -13.69
N ASP A 212 13.71 -13.85 -13.61
CA ASP A 212 14.46 -12.62 -13.91
C ASP A 212 14.63 -12.36 -15.43
N ARG A 213 14.30 -13.35 -16.27
CA ARG A 213 14.47 -13.32 -17.72
C ARG A 213 13.39 -14.10 -18.45
N PRO A 214 13.21 -13.92 -19.77
CA PRO A 214 12.21 -14.67 -20.55
C PRO A 214 12.40 -16.18 -20.44
N LEU A 215 11.32 -16.94 -20.28
CA LEU A 215 11.33 -18.40 -20.32
C LEU A 215 11.45 -18.89 -21.76
N PRO A 216 12.50 -19.68 -22.09
CA PRO A 216 12.61 -20.32 -23.39
C PRO A 216 11.46 -21.33 -23.64
N LYS A 217 11.15 -21.58 -24.90
CA LYS A 217 10.05 -22.45 -25.29
C LYS A 217 10.19 -23.87 -24.73
N ASP A 218 11.37 -24.47 -24.86
CA ASP A 218 11.69 -25.80 -24.31
C ASP A 218 11.49 -25.89 -22.80
N MET A 219 11.75 -24.79 -22.08
CA MET A 219 11.49 -24.72 -20.64
C MET A 219 9.99 -24.69 -20.35
N LYS A 220 9.20 -23.94 -21.13
CA LYS A 220 7.72 -23.92 -21.02
C LYS A 220 7.14 -25.29 -21.30
N GLU A 221 7.55 -25.96 -22.40
CA GLU A 221 7.15 -27.33 -22.76
C GLU A 221 7.46 -28.31 -21.60
N LYS A 222 8.64 -28.24 -21.05
CA LYS A 222 9.04 -29.05 -19.90
C LYS A 222 8.19 -28.81 -18.66
N ILE A 223 7.94 -27.56 -18.30
CA ILE A 223 7.06 -27.21 -17.16
C ILE A 223 5.65 -27.72 -17.42
N ALA A 224 5.11 -27.50 -18.61
CA ALA A 224 3.78 -27.94 -19.01
C ALA A 224 3.60 -29.45 -18.83
N LEU A 225 4.56 -30.23 -19.33
CA LEU A 225 4.56 -31.68 -19.21
C LEU A 225 4.54 -32.18 -17.77
N PHE A 226 5.45 -31.65 -16.92
CA PHE A 226 5.56 -32.10 -15.53
C PHE A 226 4.42 -31.62 -14.63
N CYS A 227 3.84 -30.46 -14.94
CA CYS A 227 2.78 -29.84 -14.15
C CYS A 227 1.38 -30.18 -14.66
N ASN A 228 1.26 -30.96 -15.77
CA ASN A 228 -0.01 -31.35 -16.35
C ASN A 228 -0.90 -30.17 -16.76
N VAL A 229 -0.30 -29.19 -17.43
CA VAL A 229 -0.95 -28.03 -18.06
C VAL A 229 -0.52 -27.96 -19.53
N ARG A 230 -1.19 -27.12 -20.33
CA ARG A 230 -0.77 -26.90 -21.73
C ARG A 230 0.36 -25.87 -21.76
N GLU A 231 1.19 -25.88 -22.81
CA GLU A 231 2.29 -24.92 -22.99
C GLU A 231 1.80 -23.49 -22.91
N GLU A 232 0.66 -23.18 -23.52
CA GLU A 232 0.02 -21.87 -23.52
C GLU A 232 -0.44 -21.41 -22.12
N GLU A 233 -0.64 -22.34 -21.17
CA GLU A 233 -1.03 -22.07 -19.78
C GLU A 233 0.18 -21.80 -18.87
N VAL A 234 1.40 -21.87 -19.42
CA VAL A 234 2.64 -21.48 -18.72
C VAL A 234 2.99 -20.05 -19.08
N ILE A 235 2.60 -19.11 -18.22
CA ILE A 235 2.82 -17.67 -18.40
C ILE A 235 4.14 -17.27 -17.74
N THR A 236 4.94 -16.51 -18.44
CA THR A 236 6.16 -15.90 -17.89
C THR A 236 5.78 -14.65 -17.07
N ALA A 237 6.07 -14.66 -15.78
CA ALA A 237 5.97 -13.50 -14.91
C ALA A 237 7.40 -12.94 -14.68
N GLN A 238 7.91 -12.24 -15.68
CA GLN A 238 9.24 -11.67 -15.64
C GLN A 238 9.28 -10.45 -14.73
N ASP A 239 10.42 -10.26 -14.03
CA ASP A 239 10.67 -9.04 -13.28
C ASP A 239 10.67 -7.82 -14.23
N VAL A 240 10.06 -6.72 -13.78
CA VAL A 240 9.81 -5.51 -14.57
C VAL A 240 10.32 -4.28 -13.84
N GLU A 241 10.53 -3.17 -14.56
CA GLU A 241 11.03 -1.93 -13.99
C GLU A 241 9.99 -1.22 -13.10
N THR A 242 8.71 -1.37 -13.41
CA THR A 242 7.60 -0.84 -12.61
C THR A 242 6.49 -1.87 -12.48
N ILE A 243 5.87 -1.96 -11.30
CA ILE A 243 4.76 -2.90 -11.05
C ILE A 243 3.59 -2.71 -12.03
N TYR A 244 3.40 -1.49 -12.54
CA TYR A 244 2.35 -1.14 -13.51
C TYR A 244 2.56 -1.76 -14.90
N GLU A 245 3.73 -2.34 -15.17
CA GLU A 245 4.00 -3.06 -16.43
C GLU A 245 3.45 -4.49 -16.42
N VAL A 246 3.19 -5.06 -15.22
CA VAL A 246 2.75 -6.46 -15.07
C VAL A 246 1.44 -6.76 -15.82
N PRO A 247 0.37 -5.94 -15.77
CA PRO A 247 -0.82 -6.18 -16.56
C PRO A 247 -0.55 -6.23 -18.07
N LEU A 248 0.30 -5.33 -18.58
CA LEU A 248 0.68 -5.28 -19.99
C LEU A 248 1.47 -6.52 -20.40
N MET A 249 2.37 -7.00 -19.55
CA MET A 249 3.15 -8.22 -19.77
C MET A 249 2.24 -9.46 -19.83
N PHE A 250 1.28 -9.59 -18.94
CA PHE A 250 0.30 -10.68 -18.94
C PHE A 250 -0.63 -10.60 -20.13
N ALA A 251 -1.08 -9.41 -20.50
CA ALA A 251 -1.92 -9.18 -21.68
C ALA A 251 -1.25 -9.62 -22.99
N ARG A 252 0.06 -9.33 -23.15
CA ARG A 252 0.85 -9.76 -24.33
C ARG A 252 0.92 -11.29 -24.48
N GLN A 253 0.79 -12.03 -23.39
CA GLN A 253 0.79 -13.49 -23.37
C GLN A 253 -0.63 -14.09 -23.42
N GLY A 254 -1.69 -13.25 -23.48
CA GLY A 254 -3.08 -13.69 -23.62
C GLY A 254 -3.67 -14.28 -22.34
N LEU A 255 -3.17 -13.89 -21.15
CA LEU A 255 -3.65 -14.42 -19.88
C LEU A 255 -5.15 -14.15 -19.68
N ASP A 256 -5.60 -12.95 -19.96
CA ASP A 256 -7.01 -12.56 -19.84
C ASP A 256 -7.90 -13.29 -20.86
N ASP A 257 -7.43 -13.49 -22.10
CA ASP A 257 -8.15 -14.29 -23.09
C ASP A 257 -8.36 -15.74 -22.62
N MET A 258 -7.33 -16.33 -21.99
CA MET A 258 -7.44 -17.68 -21.42
C MET A 258 -8.43 -17.73 -20.26
N ILE A 259 -8.39 -16.74 -19.35
CA ILE A 259 -9.32 -16.65 -18.21
C ILE A 259 -10.75 -16.52 -18.71
N VAL A 260 -11.03 -15.59 -19.62
CA VAL A 260 -12.35 -15.37 -20.23
C VAL A 260 -12.87 -16.65 -20.86
N LYS A 261 -12.02 -17.35 -21.63
CA LYS A 261 -12.38 -18.61 -22.28
C LYS A 261 -12.65 -19.74 -21.28
N LYS A 262 -11.76 -19.94 -20.29
CA LYS A 262 -11.90 -21.03 -19.30
C LYS A 262 -13.14 -20.87 -18.41
N LEU A 263 -13.47 -19.64 -18.04
CA LEU A 263 -14.64 -19.31 -17.22
C LEU A 263 -15.89 -18.99 -18.03
N SER A 264 -15.80 -19.02 -19.37
CA SER A 264 -16.92 -18.70 -20.29
C SER A 264 -17.57 -17.35 -19.98
N LEU A 265 -16.75 -16.34 -19.71
CA LEU A 265 -17.19 -14.99 -19.38
C LEU A 265 -17.66 -14.25 -20.65
N GLN A 266 -18.68 -13.42 -20.50
CA GLN A 266 -19.09 -12.46 -21.53
C GLN A 266 -18.30 -11.17 -21.30
N ALA A 267 -17.29 -10.92 -22.10
CA ALA A 267 -16.35 -9.82 -21.92
C ALA A 267 -16.20 -9.00 -23.22
N ALA A 268 -15.96 -7.72 -23.08
CA ALA A 268 -15.64 -6.82 -24.20
C ALA A 268 -14.20 -7.04 -24.71
N GLU A 269 -13.85 -6.33 -25.78
CA GLU A 269 -12.46 -6.19 -26.18
C GLU A 269 -11.67 -5.42 -25.11
N ARG A 270 -10.42 -5.84 -24.89
CA ARG A 270 -9.54 -5.26 -23.88
C ARG A 270 -9.13 -3.84 -24.24
N ASP A 271 -9.31 -2.89 -23.33
CA ASP A 271 -8.80 -1.53 -23.46
C ASP A 271 -7.77 -1.20 -22.36
N LEU A 272 -6.50 -1.20 -22.74
CA LEU A 272 -5.36 -0.86 -21.88
C LEU A 272 -4.62 0.42 -22.31
N ARG A 273 -5.26 1.29 -23.12
CA ARG A 273 -4.61 2.51 -23.63
C ARG A 273 -4.12 3.42 -22.49
N ARG A 274 -5.00 3.77 -21.54
CA ARG A 274 -4.63 4.59 -20.38
C ARG A 274 -3.53 3.96 -19.53
N TRP A 275 -3.57 2.62 -19.39
CA TRP A 275 -2.55 1.89 -18.66
C TRP A 275 -1.20 1.89 -19.38
N SER A 276 -1.19 1.79 -20.70
CA SER A 276 0.02 1.89 -21.51
C SER A 276 0.64 3.28 -21.46
N GLU A 277 -0.19 4.34 -21.51
CA GLU A 277 0.24 5.73 -21.36
C GLU A 277 0.86 5.99 -19.97
N LEU A 278 0.26 5.44 -18.92
CA LEU A 278 0.79 5.47 -17.55
C LEU A 278 2.22 4.90 -17.50
N VAL A 279 2.40 3.67 -18.01
CA VAL A 279 3.71 3.00 -18.01
C VAL A 279 4.74 3.76 -18.84
N GLU A 280 4.34 4.31 -19.98
CA GLU A 280 5.24 5.12 -20.81
C GLU A 280 5.67 6.39 -20.08
N THR A 281 4.77 7.06 -19.37
CA THR A 281 5.08 8.26 -18.59
C THR A 281 6.04 7.97 -17.45
N ILE A 282 5.85 6.84 -16.74
CA ILE A 282 6.76 6.42 -15.67
C ILE A 282 8.18 6.18 -16.22
N LYS A 283 8.28 5.50 -17.36
CA LYS A 283 9.58 5.14 -17.97
C LYS A 283 10.29 6.33 -18.65
N LYS A 284 9.54 7.32 -19.10
CA LYS A 284 10.06 8.46 -19.85
C LYS A 284 9.43 9.78 -19.37
N PRO A 285 9.75 10.20 -18.13
CA PRO A 285 9.28 11.48 -17.63
C PRO A 285 9.95 12.65 -18.36
N ASP A 286 9.25 13.79 -18.43
CA ASP A 286 9.77 15.00 -19.09
C ASP A 286 10.84 15.71 -18.22
N ALA A 287 10.79 15.54 -16.92
CA ALA A 287 11.72 16.07 -15.92
C ALA A 287 11.78 15.15 -14.70
N THR A 288 12.65 15.45 -13.73
CA THR A 288 12.77 14.69 -12.48
C THR A 288 12.87 15.63 -11.30
N VAL A 289 12.25 15.28 -10.18
CA VAL A 289 12.37 15.99 -8.89
C VAL A 289 12.91 15.07 -7.81
N SER A 290 13.62 15.65 -6.83
CA SER A 290 14.18 14.94 -5.67
C SER A 290 13.34 15.25 -4.43
N ILE A 291 12.75 14.21 -3.82
CA ILE A 291 11.93 14.32 -2.61
C ILE A 291 12.68 13.66 -1.44
N GLY A 292 12.94 14.45 -0.39
CA GLY A 292 13.48 13.94 0.86
C GLY A 292 12.37 13.45 1.78
N ILE A 293 12.36 12.15 2.11
CA ILE A 293 11.43 11.58 3.09
C ILE A 293 12.16 11.36 4.40
N ILE A 294 11.76 12.10 5.44
CA ILE A 294 12.36 12.06 6.77
C ILE A 294 11.47 11.17 7.65
N GLY A 295 11.88 9.92 7.84
CA GLY A 295 11.06 8.88 8.47
C GLY A 295 11.75 8.11 9.58
N LYS A 296 11.07 7.06 10.09
CA LYS A 296 11.53 6.18 11.19
C LYS A 296 11.81 4.74 10.76
N TYR A 297 11.33 4.32 9.61
CA TYR A 297 11.35 2.93 9.15
C TYR A 297 11.89 2.83 7.73
N VAL A 298 12.91 3.64 7.46
CA VAL A 298 13.43 3.84 6.11
C VAL A 298 14.20 2.65 5.55
N GLU A 299 14.61 1.70 6.41
CA GLU A 299 15.34 0.50 6.00
C GLU A 299 14.44 -0.55 5.32
N LEU A 300 13.11 -0.49 5.54
CA LEU A 300 12.15 -1.42 4.95
C LEU A 300 11.18 -0.68 4.02
N GLU A 301 11.37 -0.87 2.73
CA GLU A 301 10.59 -0.23 1.66
C GLU A 301 9.09 -0.50 1.75
N ASP A 302 8.70 -1.73 2.11
CA ASP A 302 7.29 -2.12 2.23
C ASP A 302 6.56 -1.42 3.39
N SER A 303 7.27 -0.79 4.35
CA SER A 303 6.65 -0.02 5.43
C SER A 303 5.96 1.26 4.94
N TYR A 304 6.34 1.77 3.77
CA TYR A 304 5.81 3.00 3.17
C TYR A 304 5.34 2.79 1.73
N LYS A 305 4.86 1.59 1.41
CA LYS A 305 4.50 1.21 0.04
C LYS A 305 3.47 2.13 -0.59
N SER A 306 2.38 2.44 0.10
CA SER A 306 1.34 3.35 -0.41
C SER A 306 1.87 4.77 -0.60
N LEU A 307 2.74 5.25 0.30
CA LEU A 307 3.36 6.56 0.17
C LEU A 307 4.26 6.66 -1.07
N HIS A 308 5.11 5.64 -1.27
CA HIS A 308 5.96 5.56 -2.46
C HIS A 308 5.11 5.62 -3.74
N GLU A 309 4.09 4.76 -3.84
CA GLU A 309 3.22 4.72 -5.00
C GLU A 309 2.46 6.04 -5.21
N ALA A 310 1.97 6.68 -4.14
CA ALA A 310 1.26 7.95 -4.22
C ALA A 310 2.15 9.09 -4.76
N LEU A 311 3.43 9.12 -4.38
CA LEU A 311 4.41 10.07 -4.95
C LEU A 311 4.64 9.81 -6.44
N VAL A 312 4.78 8.54 -6.85
CA VAL A 312 4.88 8.16 -8.27
C VAL A 312 3.63 8.58 -9.04
N HIS A 313 2.42 8.37 -8.48
CA HIS A 313 1.17 8.80 -9.11
C HIS A 313 1.11 10.32 -9.30
N GLY A 314 1.53 11.08 -8.28
CA GLY A 314 1.67 12.54 -8.38
C GLY A 314 2.66 12.96 -9.47
N GLY A 315 3.75 12.20 -9.60
CA GLY A 315 4.74 12.36 -10.65
C GLY A 315 4.15 12.16 -12.05
N VAL A 316 3.43 11.06 -12.24
CA VAL A 316 2.75 10.74 -13.51
C VAL A 316 1.78 11.85 -13.93
N ALA A 317 0.96 12.34 -13.00
CA ALA A 317 0.01 13.43 -13.30
C ALA A 317 0.70 14.72 -13.77
N ASN A 318 1.93 14.96 -13.34
CA ASN A 318 2.75 16.11 -13.74
C ASN A 318 3.77 15.78 -14.85
N ARG A 319 3.82 14.53 -15.34
CA ARG A 319 4.84 14.00 -16.29
C ARG A 319 6.27 14.13 -15.75
N VAL A 320 6.44 14.03 -14.45
CA VAL A 320 7.70 14.23 -13.73
C VAL A 320 8.10 12.91 -13.04
N GLY A 321 9.34 12.49 -13.21
CA GLY A 321 9.93 11.40 -12.45
C GLY A 321 10.22 11.85 -11.01
N VAL A 322 10.01 10.96 -10.06
CA VAL A 322 10.21 11.25 -8.64
C VAL A 322 11.37 10.41 -8.12
N GLN A 323 12.47 11.07 -7.76
CA GLN A 323 13.57 10.44 -7.03
C GLN A 323 13.32 10.59 -5.54
N ILE A 324 13.03 9.47 -4.89
CA ILE A 324 12.78 9.43 -3.45
C ILE A 324 14.10 9.12 -2.75
N ARG A 325 14.49 9.97 -1.79
CA ARG A 325 15.62 9.71 -0.89
C ARG A 325 15.12 9.60 0.54
N TRP A 326 15.34 8.45 1.12
CA TRP A 326 14.97 8.17 2.50
C TRP A 326 16.07 8.62 3.45
N ILE A 327 15.70 9.35 4.49
CA ILE A 327 16.60 9.78 5.57
C ILE A 327 16.03 9.27 6.88
N GLU A 328 16.81 8.46 7.62
CA GLU A 328 16.47 8.14 8.99
C GLU A 328 16.52 9.42 9.82
N SER A 329 15.42 9.72 10.48
CA SER A 329 15.29 11.00 11.20
C SER A 329 16.32 11.17 12.32
N GLU A 330 16.82 10.07 12.90
CA GLU A 330 17.88 10.08 13.92
C GLU A 330 19.21 10.57 13.36
N ASP A 331 19.51 10.31 12.09
CA ASP A 331 20.74 10.79 11.44
C ASP A 331 20.84 12.31 11.41
N LEU A 332 19.71 13.01 11.32
CA LEU A 332 19.68 14.47 11.35
C LEU A 332 19.93 15.03 12.76
N MET A 333 19.85 14.21 13.83
CA MET A 333 20.09 14.67 15.20
C MET A 333 21.58 14.77 15.51
N ASP A 334 22.39 13.83 14.97
CA ASP A 334 23.80 13.68 15.30
C ASP A 334 24.73 14.37 14.31
N ASP A 335 24.22 14.73 13.12
CA ASP A 335 24.99 15.38 12.07
C ASP A 335 25.06 16.90 12.30
N PRO A 336 26.26 17.50 12.49
CA PRO A 336 26.40 18.95 12.60
C PRO A 336 26.06 19.68 11.28
N ASN A 337 26.15 19.01 10.14
CA ASN A 337 25.88 19.55 8.81
C ASN A 337 24.52 19.12 8.26
N TRP A 338 23.56 18.80 9.12
CA TRP A 338 22.25 18.28 8.75
C TRP A 338 21.49 19.15 7.73
N GLU A 339 21.68 20.47 7.74
CA GLU A 339 21.04 21.38 6.76
C GLU A 339 21.57 21.14 5.34
N GLU A 340 22.85 20.81 5.17
CA GLU A 340 23.43 20.49 3.86
C GLU A 340 22.81 19.25 3.25
N ARG A 341 22.44 18.26 4.09
CA ARG A 341 21.76 17.05 3.61
C ARG A 341 20.34 17.34 3.07
N LEU A 342 19.71 18.42 3.52
CA LEU A 342 18.35 18.79 3.08
C LEU A 342 18.34 19.75 1.88
N ARG A 343 19.44 20.43 1.60
CA ARG A 343 19.53 21.47 0.56
C ARG A 343 19.25 20.94 -0.85
N ASP A 344 19.59 19.68 -1.10
CA ASP A 344 19.47 19.09 -2.44
C ASP A 344 18.06 18.58 -2.77
N PHE A 345 17.13 18.69 -1.84
CA PHE A 345 15.74 18.27 -2.09
C PHE A 345 14.92 19.40 -2.69
N ASP A 346 14.11 19.04 -3.69
CA ASP A 346 13.13 19.96 -4.26
C ASP A 346 11.89 20.10 -3.38
N ALA A 347 11.62 19.10 -2.52
CA ALA A 347 10.61 19.13 -1.48
C ALA A 347 10.93 18.12 -0.36
N ILE A 348 10.33 18.33 0.82
CA ILE A 348 10.52 17.50 2.03
C ILE A 348 9.16 16.95 2.46
N LEU A 349 9.14 15.65 2.78
CA LEU A 349 7.97 14.97 3.32
C LEU A 349 8.30 14.28 4.65
N VAL A 350 7.42 14.46 5.64
CA VAL A 350 7.47 13.72 6.92
C VAL A 350 6.23 12.81 6.98
N PRO A 351 6.41 11.48 6.92
CA PRO A 351 5.30 10.52 6.87
C PRO A 351 4.67 10.26 8.23
N GLY A 352 3.64 9.43 8.23
CA GLY A 352 3.06 8.84 9.42
C GLY A 352 4.02 7.95 10.20
N GLY A 353 3.74 7.77 11.50
CA GLY A 353 4.53 6.93 12.40
C GLY A 353 4.04 7.03 13.83
N PHE A 354 4.64 6.25 14.74
CA PHE A 354 4.29 6.21 16.15
C PHE A 354 5.54 6.30 17.06
N GLY A 355 5.34 6.77 18.29
CA GLY A 355 6.36 6.85 19.34
C GLY A 355 7.36 8.00 19.16
N LYS A 356 8.21 8.21 20.17
CA LYS A 356 9.08 9.38 20.28
C LYS A 356 10.43 9.29 19.55
N ARG A 357 10.80 8.11 19.02
CA ARG A 357 12.06 7.94 18.31
C ARG A 357 12.14 8.89 17.11
N GLY A 358 13.26 9.56 16.91
CA GLY A 358 13.55 10.40 15.74
C GLY A 358 12.78 11.72 15.63
N ILE A 359 11.91 12.10 16.60
CA ILE A 359 11.09 13.32 16.54
C ILE A 359 11.94 14.58 16.39
N SER A 360 13.05 14.69 17.10
CA SER A 360 13.92 15.89 17.04
C SER A 360 14.50 16.10 15.63
N GLY A 361 14.85 15.02 14.91
CA GLY A 361 15.29 15.11 13.52
C GLY A 361 14.19 15.55 12.57
N MET A 362 12.96 15.04 12.78
CA MET A 362 11.79 15.50 12.02
C MET A 362 11.52 16.99 12.23
N LEU A 363 11.57 17.46 13.50
CA LEU A 363 11.40 18.88 13.82
C LEU A 363 12.47 19.77 13.15
N ARG A 364 13.74 19.31 13.06
CA ARG A 364 14.80 20.00 12.32
C ARG A 364 14.47 20.13 10.83
N ALA A 365 14.04 19.04 10.19
CA ALA A 365 13.67 19.03 8.78
C ALA A 365 12.47 19.96 8.50
N ILE A 366 11.48 19.98 9.37
CA ILE A 366 10.31 20.87 9.27
C ILE A 366 10.72 22.32 9.44
N ASN A 367 11.56 22.63 10.43
CA ASN A 367 12.10 23.97 10.64
C ASN A 367 12.86 24.46 9.41
N TYR A 368 13.70 23.61 8.84
CA TYR A 368 14.41 23.91 7.59
C TYR A 368 13.42 24.21 6.46
N ALA A 369 12.47 23.33 6.19
CA ALA A 369 11.51 23.49 5.11
C ALA A 369 10.71 24.81 5.25
N ARG A 370 10.28 25.16 6.48
CA ARG A 370 9.57 26.41 6.75
C ARG A 370 10.45 27.65 6.53
N ARG A 371 11.68 27.67 7.04
CA ARG A 371 12.60 28.81 6.93
C ARG A 371 13.10 29.05 5.51
N GLU A 372 13.54 27.96 4.87
CA GLU A 372 14.11 28.01 3.50
C GLU A 372 13.04 28.01 2.42
N ARG A 373 11.75 27.98 2.81
CA ARG A 373 10.60 27.99 1.90
C ARG A 373 10.60 26.80 0.92
N THR A 374 11.18 25.66 1.32
CA THR A 374 11.13 24.39 0.59
C THR A 374 9.76 23.76 0.76
N PRO A 375 9.07 23.33 -0.32
CA PRO A 375 7.77 22.66 -0.23
C PRO A 375 7.79 21.53 0.82
N TYR A 376 6.78 21.54 1.70
CA TYR A 376 6.68 20.61 2.83
C TYR A 376 5.33 19.89 2.85
N PHE A 377 5.36 18.56 3.00
CA PHE A 377 4.17 17.75 3.23
C PHE A 377 4.31 16.91 4.50
N GLY A 378 3.42 17.11 5.46
CA GLY A 378 3.34 16.35 6.71
C GLY A 378 2.12 15.45 6.74
N ILE A 379 2.30 14.12 6.84
CA ILE A 379 1.21 13.16 6.91
C ILE A 379 1.10 12.61 8.32
N CYS A 380 -0.08 12.66 8.94
CA CYS A 380 -0.39 12.15 10.27
C CYS A 380 0.62 12.65 11.32
N LEU A 381 1.62 11.86 11.71
CA LEU A 381 2.71 12.29 12.59
C LEU A 381 3.44 13.54 12.04
N GLY A 382 3.61 13.64 10.73
CA GLY A 382 4.24 14.79 10.09
C GLY A 382 3.46 16.08 10.30
N MET A 383 2.13 16.07 10.25
CA MET A 383 1.29 17.21 10.64
C MET A 383 1.46 17.56 12.12
N GLN A 384 1.47 16.55 12.99
CA GLN A 384 1.63 16.75 14.44
C GLN A 384 2.99 17.39 14.75
N CYS A 385 4.07 16.87 14.15
CA CYS A 385 5.40 17.47 14.28
C CYS A 385 5.47 18.91 13.72
N ALA A 386 4.80 19.19 12.59
CA ALA A 386 4.74 20.55 12.05
C ALA A 386 4.04 21.53 13.03
N THR A 387 2.98 21.08 13.69
CA THR A 387 2.29 21.85 14.71
C THR A 387 3.19 22.11 15.93
N VAL A 388 3.92 21.10 16.41
CA VAL A 388 4.88 21.23 17.52
C VAL A 388 6.02 22.19 17.15
N GLU A 389 6.59 22.06 15.95
CA GLU A 389 7.64 22.95 15.46
C GLU A 389 7.18 24.39 15.42
N PHE A 390 6.00 24.64 14.87
CA PHE A 390 5.42 25.98 14.76
C PHE A 390 5.14 26.58 16.17
N ALA A 391 4.58 25.80 17.07
CA ALA A 391 4.34 26.22 18.45
C ALA A 391 5.63 26.64 19.17
N ARG A 392 6.69 25.85 19.05
CA ARG A 392 8.00 26.14 19.67
C ARG A 392 8.70 27.35 19.05
N ASN A 393 8.83 27.36 17.72
CA ASN A 393 9.76 28.26 17.05
C ASN A 393 9.10 29.54 16.50
N VAL A 394 7.78 29.57 16.32
CA VAL A 394 7.03 30.74 15.86
C VAL A 394 6.21 31.37 16.97
N CYS A 395 5.54 30.57 17.79
CA CYS A 395 4.72 31.08 18.91
C CYS A 395 5.52 31.26 20.19
N GLY A 396 6.73 30.67 20.31
CA GLY A 396 7.58 30.78 21.50
C GLY A 396 7.06 29.95 22.68
N LEU A 397 6.27 28.93 22.46
CA LEU A 397 5.77 28.01 23.47
C LEU A 397 6.87 26.99 23.82
N GLU A 398 7.77 27.37 24.72
CA GLU A 398 8.85 26.48 25.17
C GLU A 398 8.29 25.17 25.73
N GLY A 399 8.82 24.03 25.27
CA GLY A 399 8.38 22.72 25.72
C GLY A 399 7.06 22.26 25.11
N ALA A 400 6.47 22.98 24.13
CA ALA A 400 5.29 22.49 23.40
C ALA A 400 5.58 21.13 22.77
N ASP A 401 4.71 20.13 23.00
CA ASP A 401 4.91 18.77 22.51
C ASP A 401 3.59 18.01 22.32
N SER A 402 3.71 16.77 21.89
CA SER A 402 2.66 15.77 21.93
C SER A 402 2.71 15.00 23.26
N THR A 403 1.56 14.70 23.84
CA THR A 403 1.49 13.78 24.99
C THR A 403 1.86 12.33 24.63
N GLU A 404 2.12 12.02 23.36
CA GLU A 404 2.74 10.77 22.93
C GLU A 404 4.23 10.72 23.27
N PHE A 405 4.90 11.87 23.26
CA PHE A 405 6.36 11.97 23.39
C PHE A 405 6.78 12.42 24.78
N ASP A 406 5.97 13.29 25.40
CA ASP A 406 6.17 13.83 26.74
C ASP A 406 4.79 14.04 27.40
N ASP A 407 4.41 13.12 28.29
CA ASP A 407 3.14 13.18 29.04
C ASP A 407 3.04 14.39 29.97
N ASP A 408 4.19 14.97 30.40
CA ASP A 408 4.30 16.07 31.34
C ASP A 408 4.53 17.44 30.66
N THR A 409 4.41 17.51 29.33
CA THR A 409 4.63 18.75 28.58
C THR A 409 3.77 19.89 29.08
N SER A 410 4.38 21.07 29.25
CA SER A 410 3.68 22.30 29.68
C SER A 410 2.68 22.81 28.65
N HIS A 411 2.89 22.49 27.37
CA HIS A 411 2.07 22.90 26.25
C HIS A 411 1.71 21.70 25.37
N PRO A 412 0.70 20.88 25.76
CA PRO A 412 0.26 19.71 24.99
C PRO A 412 -0.54 20.17 23.75
N VAL A 413 0.18 20.61 22.70
CA VAL A 413 -0.43 21.06 21.45
C VAL A 413 -1.02 19.89 20.65
N ILE A 414 -0.50 18.67 20.87
CA ILE A 414 -1.05 17.40 20.40
C ILE A 414 -1.36 16.55 21.63
N PHE A 415 -2.55 15.96 21.69
CA PHE A 415 -2.99 15.21 22.87
C PHE A 415 -3.77 13.94 22.48
N LYS A 416 -3.84 13.01 23.43
CA LYS A 416 -4.59 11.76 23.25
C LYS A 416 -6.09 12.03 23.26
N LEU A 417 -6.85 11.37 22.38
CA LEU A 417 -8.32 11.42 22.38
C LEU A 417 -8.88 11.03 23.75
N ARG A 418 -9.76 11.87 24.30
CA ARG A 418 -10.34 11.66 25.64
C ARG A 418 -11.08 10.32 25.77
N ASP A 419 -11.72 9.88 24.69
CA ASP A 419 -12.49 8.63 24.65
C ASP A 419 -11.59 7.38 24.66
N LEU A 420 -10.29 7.57 24.43
CA LEU A 420 -9.27 6.51 24.48
C LEU A 420 -8.50 6.48 25.80
N ILE A 421 -8.69 7.47 26.66
CA ILE A 421 -8.04 7.51 27.98
C ILE A 421 -8.61 6.37 28.84
N GLY A 422 -7.77 5.40 29.18
CA GLY A 422 -8.15 4.23 29.98
C GLY A 422 -8.39 2.95 29.20
N VAL A 423 -8.24 2.95 27.88
CA VAL A 423 -8.28 1.73 27.08
C VAL A 423 -6.88 1.10 27.05
N GLU A 424 -6.73 -0.07 27.66
CA GLU A 424 -5.45 -0.80 27.75
C GLU A 424 -5.14 -1.64 26.50
N SER A 425 -6.16 -1.94 25.67
CA SER A 425 -6.00 -2.76 24.47
C SER A 425 -5.39 -1.97 23.32
N MET A 426 -4.35 -2.49 22.70
CA MET A 426 -3.66 -1.86 21.55
C MET A 426 -4.44 -1.97 20.23
N GLY A 427 -5.30 -2.96 20.07
CA GLY A 427 -6.14 -3.15 18.89
C GLY A 427 -7.48 -2.42 18.98
N GLY A 428 -7.96 -1.81 17.89
CA GLY A 428 -9.28 -1.16 17.80
C GLY A 428 -9.44 0.15 18.60
N THR A 429 -8.33 0.81 19.00
CA THR A 429 -8.33 2.02 19.84
C THR A 429 -7.97 3.30 19.09
N MET A 430 -7.81 3.21 17.77
CA MET A 430 -7.48 4.32 16.88
C MET A 430 -8.71 4.88 16.18
N ARG A 431 -8.63 6.11 15.72
CA ARG A 431 -9.55 6.63 14.72
C ARG A 431 -9.14 6.00 13.39
N LEU A 432 -10.00 5.12 12.86
CA LEU A 432 -9.73 4.27 11.71
C LEU A 432 -10.78 4.45 10.62
N GLY A 433 -10.33 4.47 9.36
CA GLY A 433 -11.20 4.53 8.20
C GLY A 433 -11.53 5.93 7.73
N ALA A 434 -12.51 6.04 6.85
CA ALA A 434 -12.87 7.28 6.20
C ALA A 434 -13.73 8.20 7.10
N TYR A 435 -13.28 9.44 7.24
CA TYR A 435 -14.03 10.49 7.96
C TYR A 435 -14.18 11.73 7.08
N PRO A 436 -15.35 12.41 7.18
CA PRO A 436 -15.58 13.64 6.44
C PRO A 436 -14.80 14.80 7.03
N CYS A 437 -14.28 15.67 6.15
CA CYS A 437 -13.59 16.90 6.50
C CYS A 437 -14.16 18.07 5.67
N LYS A 438 -14.44 19.21 6.32
CA LYS A 438 -14.82 20.46 5.68
C LYS A 438 -13.58 21.32 5.47
N LEU A 439 -13.42 21.86 4.26
CA LEU A 439 -12.30 22.71 3.89
C LEU A 439 -12.66 24.19 4.03
N GLN A 440 -11.71 24.98 4.50
CA GLN A 440 -11.83 26.42 4.63
C GLN A 440 -11.80 27.08 3.24
N PRO A 441 -12.80 27.92 2.89
CA PRO A 441 -12.82 28.65 1.64
C PRO A 441 -11.54 29.50 1.43
N GLY A 442 -10.96 29.44 0.23
CA GLY A 442 -9.74 30.16 -0.16
C GLY A 442 -8.44 29.54 0.35
N SER A 443 -8.48 28.43 1.09
CA SER A 443 -7.28 27.71 1.55
C SER A 443 -6.54 27.02 0.40
N LEU A 444 -5.29 26.60 0.64
CA LEU A 444 -4.54 25.76 -0.29
C LEU A 444 -5.27 24.42 -0.48
N ALA A 445 -5.72 23.80 0.62
CA ALA A 445 -6.45 22.54 0.59
C ALA A 445 -7.70 22.62 -0.30
N GLU A 446 -8.56 23.64 -0.16
CA GLU A 446 -9.74 23.81 -1.00
C GLU A 446 -9.38 23.93 -2.49
N ARG A 447 -8.35 24.73 -2.82
CA ARG A 447 -7.89 24.89 -4.21
C ARG A 447 -7.36 23.59 -4.80
N VAL A 448 -6.64 22.79 -3.98
CA VAL A 448 -6.05 21.51 -4.42
C VAL A 448 -7.10 20.44 -4.65
N TYR A 449 -8.07 20.30 -3.74
CA TYR A 449 -9.16 19.33 -3.89
C TYR A 449 -10.24 19.79 -4.88
N GLY A 450 -10.41 21.08 -5.08
CA GLY A 450 -11.50 21.63 -5.88
C GLY A 450 -12.90 21.38 -5.27
N ALA A 451 -12.96 21.16 -3.95
CA ALA A 451 -14.17 20.79 -3.22
C ALA A 451 -14.19 21.46 -1.84
N GLN A 452 -15.38 21.66 -1.26
CA GLN A 452 -15.55 22.21 0.09
C GLN A 452 -15.63 21.14 1.19
N ALA A 453 -15.83 19.89 0.81
CA ALA A 453 -15.86 18.75 1.72
C ALA A 453 -15.22 17.54 1.06
N ILE A 454 -14.43 16.82 1.85
CA ILE A 454 -13.70 15.61 1.43
C ILE A 454 -13.96 14.49 2.44
N SER A 455 -13.55 13.28 2.10
CA SER A 455 -13.56 12.14 3.02
C SER A 455 -12.25 11.40 2.87
N GLU A 456 -11.50 11.25 3.97
CA GLU A 456 -10.14 10.71 3.95
C GLU A 456 -9.95 9.64 5.04
N ARG A 457 -9.01 8.71 4.81
CA ARG A 457 -8.74 7.58 5.72
C ARG A 457 -7.78 7.98 6.84
N HIS A 458 -8.12 7.60 8.07
CA HIS A 458 -7.39 7.89 9.28
C HIS A 458 -6.81 6.62 9.91
N ARG A 459 -5.67 6.78 10.60
CA ARG A 459 -5.04 5.74 11.43
C ARG A 459 -4.20 6.40 12.52
N HIS A 460 -4.82 6.94 13.58
CA HIS A 460 -4.10 7.63 14.65
C HIS A 460 -4.86 7.67 15.98
N ARG A 461 -4.11 7.93 17.08
CA ARG A 461 -4.61 8.03 18.46
C ARG A 461 -4.50 9.44 19.06
N TYR A 462 -3.72 10.31 18.44
CA TYR A 462 -3.44 11.65 18.91
C TYR A 462 -3.99 12.67 17.92
N GLU A 463 -4.43 13.80 18.47
CA GLU A 463 -5.13 14.87 17.76
C GLU A 463 -4.58 16.23 18.14
N PHE A 464 -4.76 17.23 17.31
CA PHE A 464 -4.50 18.63 17.65
C PHE A 464 -5.38 19.05 18.83
N ASN A 465 -4.79 19.80 19.78
CA ASN A 465 -5.49 20.35 20.93
C ASN A 465 -6.16 21.69 20.59
N PRO A 466 -7.49 21.77 20.46
CA PRO A 466 -8.20 22.98 20.04
C PRO A 466 -7.96 24.21 20.93
N ARG A 467 -7.43 24.02 22.16
CA ARG A 467 -7.12 25.14 23.06
C ARG A 467 -6.04 26.06 22.52
N TYR A 468 -5.20 25.58 21.63
CA TYR A 468 -4.11 26.34 21.02
C TYR A 468 -4.47 26.91 19.65
N GLU A 469 -5.71 26.73 19.17
CA GLU A 469 -6.12 27.16 17.84
C GLU A 469 -5.99 28.69 17.65
N ASP A 470 -6.49 29.48 18.60
CA ASP A 470 -6.42 30.94 18.53
C ASP A 470 -4.97 31.44 18.61
N GLU A 471 -4.13 30.83 19.46
CA GLU A 471 -2.75 31.23 19.65
C GLU A 471 -1.88 30.93 18.42
N LEU A 472 -1.96 29.73 17.87
CA LEU A 472 -1.19 29.35 16.68
C LEU A 472 -1.75 30.05 15.44
N GLY A 473 -3.09 30.17 15.34
CA GLY A 473 -3.76 30.87 14.24
C GLY A 473 -3.40 32.36 14.20
N GLY A 474 -3.30 33.02 15.35
CA GLY A 474 -2.86 34.41 15.47
C GLY A 474 -1.42 34.66 15.01
N ARG A 475 -0.61 33.60 14.85
CA ARG A 475 0.77 33.64 14.36
C ARG A 475 0.92 33.15 12.91
N GLY A 476 -0.19 32.78 12.24
CA GLY A 476 -0.20 32.45 10.81
C GLY A 476 -0.32 30.96 10.45
N LEU A 477 -0.55 30.06 11.43
CA LEU A 477 -0.95 28.70 11.14
C LEU A 477 -2.43 28.69 10.74
N VAL A 478 -2.76 28.16 9.56
CA VAL A 478 -4.13 28.09 9.07
C VAL A 478 -4.69 26.69 9.29
N PHE A 479 -5.82 26.57 9.95
CA PHE A 479 -6.55 25.34 10.20
C PHE A 479 -7.57 25.12 9.07
N SER A 480 -7.08 24.69 7.93
CA SER A 480 -7.82 24.69 6.66
C SER A 480 -8.75 23.50 6.46
N GLY A 481 -8.63 22.45 7.27
CA GLY A 481 -9.53 21.31 7.27
C GLY A 481 -10.00 20.96 8.66
N LYS A 482 -11.30 20.76 8.85
CA LYS A 482 -11.90 20.36 10.14
C LYS A 482 -13.00 19.32 9.95
N SER A 483 -13.20 18.50 10.99
CA SER A 483 -14.39 17.64 11.06
C SER A 483 -15.69 18.46 10.93
N PRO A 484 -16.80 17.90 10.44
CA PRO A 484 -18.05 18.64 10.23
C PRO A 484 -18.61 19.33 11.47
N ASP A 485 -18.34 18.79 12.66
CA ASP A 485 -18.71 19.35 13.97
C ASP A 485 -17.68 20.36 14.51
N GLY A 486 -16.58 20.57 13.78
CA GLY A 486 -15.50 21.51 14.12
C GLY A 486 -14.58 21.09 15.25
N LYS A 487 -14.71 19.86 15.80
CA LYS A 487 -13.96 19.42 16.97
C LYS A 487 -12.51 19.01 16.65
N PHE A 488 -12.28 18.43 15.46
CA PHE A 488 -10.99 17.91 15.05
C PHE A 488 -10.42 18.74 13.92
N VAL A 489 -9.14 19.06 14.03
CA VAL A 489 -8.35 19.68 12.98
C VAL A 489 -7.76 18.57 12.12
N GLU A 490 -8.08 18.60 10.83
CA GLU A 490 -7.66 17.59 9.87
C GLU A 490 -6.54 18.06 8.96
N ILE A 491 -6.45 19.39 8.72
CA ILE A 491 -5.41 19.96 7.85
C ILE A 491 -4.91 21.28 8.46
N VAL A 492 -3.59 21.45 8.45
CA VAL A 492 -2.91 22.71 8.76
C VAL A 492 -2.07 23.15 7.57
N GLU A 493 -1.96 24.49 7.36
CA GLU A 493 -1.14 25.04 6.27
C GLU A 493 -0.54 26.40 6.65
N LEU A 494 0.51 26.84 5.94
CA LEU A 494 1.08 28.18 6.05
C LEU A 494 0.74 29.00 4.80
N GLN A 495 -0.02 30.06 4.98
CA GLN A 495 -0.51 30.89 3.87
C GLN A 495 0.62 31.57 3.07
N ASP A 496 1.66 32.03 3.75
CA ASP A 496 2.78 32.77 3.16
C ASP A 496 3.92 31.85 2.66
N HIS A 497 3.69 30.53 2.64
CA HIS A 497 4.66 29.55 2.14
C HIS A 497 4.28 29.08 0.73
N PRO A 498 5.26 28.82 -0.18
CA PRO A 498 4.97 28.33 -1.53
C PRO A 498 4.07 27.08 -1.52
N TRP A 499 4.37 26.11 -0.66
CA TRP A 499 3.54 24.94 -0.39
C TRP A 499 3.93 24.34 0.95
N PHE A 500 3.09 24.49 1.95
CA PHE A 500 3.30 23.89 3.28
C PHE A 500 1.95 23.41 3.79
N LEU A 501 1.79 22.10 3.86
CA LEU A 501 0.54 21.47 4.28
C LEU A 501 0.84 20.24 5.15
N GLY A 502 0.11 20.12 6.26
CA GLY A 502 0.05 18.92 7.08
C GLY A 502 -1.38 18.39 7.14
N CYS A 503 -1.57 17.07 6.99
CA CYS A 503 -2.88 16.43 7.15
C CYS A 503 -2.81 15.33 8.20
N GLN A 504 -3.90 15.17 8.98
CA GLN A 504 -3.99 14.15 10.04
C GLN A 504 -4.32 12.76 9.48
N PHE A 505 -4.97 12.72 8.34
CA PHE A 505 -5.33 11.51 7.61
C PHE A 505 -4.18 11.02 6.71
N HIS A 506 -4.39 9.88 6.07
CA HIS A 506 -3.43 9.18 5.20
C HIS A 506 -3.90 9.21 3.73
N PRO A 507 -3.60 10.28 2.96
CA PRO A 507 -4.05 10.41 1.58
C PRO A 507 -3.41 9.38 0.64
N GLU A 508 -2.28 8.80 1.04
CA GLU A 508 -1.57 7.76 0.30
C GLU A 508 -2.43 6.51 0.09
N PHE A 509 -3.33 6.18 1.02
CA PHE A 509 -4.21 5.02 0.89
C PHE A 509 -5.28 5.17 -0.20
N LYS A 510 -5.58 6.39 -0.64
CA LYS A 510 -6.60 6.65 -1.67
C LYS A 510 -6.01 6.98 -3.04
N SER A 511 -4.69 7.11 -3.15
CA SER A 511 -4.06 7.42 -4.43
C SER A 511 -4.03 6.21 -5.36
N LYS A 512 -4.50 6.41 -6.60
CA LYS A 512 -4.48 5.39 -7.66
C LYS A 512 -3.68 5.89 -8.87
N PRO A 513 -3.05 5.01 -9.66
CA PRO A 513 -2.21 5.46 -10.78
C PRO A 513 -2.99 6.20 -11.87
N LEU A 514 -4.26 5.83 -12.11
CA LEU A 514 -5.14 6.47 -13.09
C LEU A 514 -6.05 7.56 -12.49
N ASP A 515 -6.04 7.71 -11.16
CA ASP A 515 -6.75 8.74 -10.39
C ASP A 515 -5.87 9.17 -9.20
N PRO A 516 -4.77 9.90 -9.48
CA PRO A 516 -3.81 10.34 -8.47
C PRO A 516 -4.43 11.27 -7.45
N HIS A 517 -4.12 11.06 -6.17
CA HIS A 517 -4.65 11.88 -5.09
C HIS A 517 -4.18 13.34 -5.22
N PRO A 518 -5.09 14.34 -5.12
CA PRO A 518 -4.81 15.74 -5.45
C PRO A 518 -3.70 16.37 -4.60
N LEU A 519 -3.53 15.98 -3.35
CA LEU A 519 -2.44 16.49 -2.51
C LEU A 519 -1.07 16.08 -3.06
N PHE A 520 -0.89 14.83 -3.49
CA PHE A 520 0.37 14.39 -4.09
C PHE A 520 0.62 15.04 -5.44
N VAL A 521 -0.42 15.21 -6.28
CA VAL A 521 -0.29 15.94 -7.55
C VAL A 521 0.19 17.37 -7.34
N SER A 522 -0.42 18.08 -6.38
CA SER A 522 -0.06 19.46 -6.06
C SER A 522 1.33 19.56 -5.41
N PHE A 523 1.69 18.62 -4.52
CA PHE A 523 2.99 18.59 -3.86
C PHE A 523 4.14 18.39 -4.87
N ILE A 524 4.01 17.42 -5.78
CA ILE A 524 5.02 17.19 -6.83
C ILE A 524 5.12 18.39 -7.79
N ARG A 525 4.00 19.03 -8.12
CA ARG A 525 4.03 20.29 -8.88
C ARG A 525 4.84 21.37 -8.17
N ALA A 526 4.59 21.56 -6.87
CA ALA A 526 5.32 22.54 -6.07
C ALA A 526 6.82 22.21 -5.99
N ALA A 527 7.19 20.92 -5.86
CA ALA A 527 8.58 20.48 -5.92
C ALA A 527 9.23 20.86 -7.28
N TYR A 528 8.53 20.61 -8.37
CA TYR A 528 9.02 20.96 -9.71
C TYR A 528 9.18 22.48 -9.88
N GLU A 529 8.22 23.27 -9.44
CA GLU A 529 8.29 24.74 -9.47
C GLU A 529 9.46 25.26 -8.60
N ASN A 530 9.69 24.65 -7.42
CA ASN A 530 10.83 24.97 -6.57
C ASN A 530 12.16 24.71 -7.29
N ARG A 531 12.33 23.54 -7.90
CA ARG A 531 13.50 23.20 -8.69
C ARG A 531 13.77 24.21 -9.82
N MET A 532 12.73 24.58 -10.57
CA MET A 532 12.85 25.54 -11.66
C MET A 532 13.25 26.93 -11.17
N ARG A 533 12.77 27.35 -10.00
CA ARG A 533 13.16 28.62 -9.36
C ARG A 533 14.65 28.60 -8.98
N ASP A 534 15.12 27.53 -8.32
CA ASP A 534 16.51 27.40 -7.87
C ASP A 534 17.50 27.36 -9.05
N GLN A 535 17.11 26.74 -10.17
CA GLN A 535 17.88 26.78 -11.42
C GLN A 535 17.95 28.20 -12.02
N ALA A 536 16.85 28.95 -11.98
CA ALA A 536 16.81 30.31 -12.52
C ALA A 536 17.63 31.31 -11.68
N THR A 537 17.77 31.08 -10.37
CA THR A 537 18.60 31.91 -9.45
C THR A 537 20.07 31.52 -9.45
N GLY A 538 20.44 30.37 -10.02
CA GLY A 538 21.80 29.85 -10.01
C GLY A 538 22.24 29.26 -8.67
N ASP A 539 21.31 29.04 -7.74
CA ASP A 539 21.59 28.48 -6.43
C ASP A 539 21.90 26.98 -6.47
N ARG A 540 21.59 26.32 -7.59
CA ARG A 540 21.98 24.93 -7.88
C ARG A 540 22.64 24.81 -9.24
N ALA A 541 23.84 24.22 -9.28
CA ALA A 541 24.47 23.79 -10.52
C ALA A 541 23.66 22.67 -11.16
N GLU A 542 23.65 22.62 -12.52
CA GLU A 542 23.12 21.47 -13.26
C GLU A 542 23.86 20.19 -12.78
N THR A 543 23.22 19.41 -11.94
CA THR A 543 23.74 18.07 -11.59
C THR A 543 23.46 17.12 -12.74
N SER A 544 24.39 17.09 -13.70
CA SER A 544 24.58 15.97 -14.61
C SER A 544 25.32 14.88 -13.86
N ALA A 545 24.69 13.73 -13.64
CA ALA A 545 25.18 12.47 -13.07
C ALA A 545 25.32 12.42 -11.53
N PRO A 546 25.03 11.27 -10.91
CA PRO A 546 25.19 11.08 -9.49
C PRO A 546 26.66 11.14 -9.08
N PRO A 547 27.00 11.69 -7.89
CA PRO A 547 28.33 11.61 -7.35
C PRO A 547 28.68 10.14 -7.08
N ASP A 548 29.84 9.75 -7.56
CA ASP A 548 30.46 8.44 -7.47
C ASP A 548 30.53 7.94 -6.01
N GLY A 549 29.93 6.78 -5.75
CA GLY A 549 30.41 5.84 -4.75
C GLY A 549 30.04 6.05 -3.28
N ARG A 550 28.76 6.22 -2.91
CA ARG A 550 28.21 5.73 -1.62
C ARG A 550 26.74 5.33 -1.81
N ASP A 551 26.53 4.03 -1.78
CA ASP A 551 25.29 3.27 -1.51
C ASP A 551 23.96 3.93 -1.99
N ASP A 552 23.89 4.33 -3.27
CA ASP A 552 22.66 4.55 -3.99
C ASP A 552 22.13 3.16 -4.34
N ARG A 553 21.31 2.59 -3.44
CA ARG A 553 20.52 1.40 -3.76
C ARG A 553 19.52 1.80 -4.83
N GLU A 554 19.93 1.63 -6.08
CA GLU A 554 18.99 1.64 -7.19
C GLU A 554 17.86 0.64 -6.89
N TRP A 555 16.66 1.12 -6.91
CA TRP A 555 15.44 0.34 -6.80
C TRP A 555 15.41 -0.76 -7.88
N LYS A 556 15.93 -1.93 -7.57
CA LYS A 556 15.65 -3.16 -8.30
C LYS A 556 14.51 -3.86 -7.58
N ILE A 557 13.30 -3.75 -8.14
CA ILE A 557 12.13 -4.51 -7.71
C ILE A 557 12.48 -5.99 -7.73
N GLY A 558 12.68 -6.57 -6.55
CA GLY A 558 12.78 -8.01 -6.36
C GLY A 558 14.10 -8.57 -5.92
N ALA A 559 14.54 -8.24 -4.72
CA ALA A 559 15.35 -9.17 -3.89
C ALA A 559 15.35 -8.65 -2.43
N SER A 560 14.37 -9.02 -1.64
CA SER A 560 14.59 -9.07 -0.20
C SER A 560 15.48 -10.27 0.07
N SER A 561 16.72 -10.03 0.45
CA SER A 561 17.58 -11.02 1.09
C SER A 561 17.09 -11.23 2.53
N ASP A 562 16.81 -12.50 2.84
CA ASP A 562 16.57 -13.20 4.12
C ASP A 562 15.19 -12.99 4.78
#